data_07b68bf033b495d3f2489d3ac82c4005
#
_entry.id   07b68bf033b495d3f2489d3ac82c4005
#
_cell.length_a   1.000
_cell.length_b   1.000
_cell.length_c   1.000
_cell.angle_alpha   90.00
_cell.angle_beta   90.00
_cell.angle_gamma   90.00
#
_symmetry.space_group_name_H-M   'P 1'
#
loop_
_entity.id
_entity.type
_entity.pdbx_description
1 polymer ?
#
loop_
_entity_poly.entity_id
_entity_poly.type
_entity_poly.pdbx_seq_one_letter_code
_entity_poly.pdbx_strand_id
1 'polypeptide(L)'
;MTNKNHINIGSQRELFVDYHLIDEFNGTKLKLQEPQNKGPAILLDQPWEGPKAFYPTILKDDDIYRMYYRSSAPGSPICYAESKDGETWIKPILNLIDIDGSSANNAILPGSPGHTFCPFIDTNKHSDKNQKYKANINVRKPTNLGLQPLQSSDGIHWNEIPDVCFIPPVLENHFDSQNVMFWSEEEKRYILFSRHMQEGRRATAKSFSKDFKEWSQPVLMKYSDTGTTCPDSQLYTNQTTPYFRAPHIYISLSARIFFADTKHINRKDDLDYAQNKVIPQNIIDHHNNLEELDIKGAGDYSDGVLLTSRAGTETYDFIFKESFIRPGIGIMNWTSRNNYPALGLIPTSEKEMSFYVTRNYSQNTAFIERMVLRIDGLTSLNAPYSGGQMVTKPFIFKGEQLDINYSTSAAGHIAIEIQNADGTPIPNFTLKDSMVMQGDEIHHKISWPGENGKTDLGGPSLKNLSGSQIRLKFDMKDADLFSIKFT
;
A
#
# COMPACT_ATOMS: atom_id res chain seq x y z
N MET A 1 -22.55 -29.99 -10.22
CA MET A 1 -21.07 -30.00 -10.36
C MET A 1 -20.58 -28.64 -9.88
N THR A 2 -20.06 -28.60 -8.69
CA THR A 2 -19.49 -27.35 -8.13
C THR A 2 -18.22 -27.01 -8.92
N ASN A 3 -18.23 -25.90 -9.65
CA ASN A 3 -17.02 -25.34 -10.24
C ASN A 3 -16.04 -25.06 -9.08
N LYS A 4 -15.13 -26.00 -8.81
CA LYS A 4 -13.99 -25.73 -7.93
C LYS A 4 -13.13 -24.73 -8.69
N ASN A 5 -13.23 -23.45 -8.35
CA ASN A 5 -12.30 -22.43 -8.82
C ASN A 5 -10.90 -22.85 -8.34
N HIS A 6 -10.11 -23.45 -9.23
CA HIS A 6 -8.73 -23.78 -8.95
C HIS A 6 -7.93 -22.50 -8.89
N ILE A 7 -7.07 -22.35 -7.87
CA ILE A 7 -6.10 -21.26 -7.81
C ILE A 7 -5.14 -21.45 -8.99
N ASN A 8 -5.00 -20.44 -9.81
CA ASN A 8 -4.05 -20.42 -10.92
C ASN A 8 -3.20 -19.15 -10.83
N ILE A 9 -1.94 -19.33 -10.48
CA ILE A 9 -0.98 -18.23 -10.36
C ILE A 9 -0.19 -18.00 -11.66
N GLY A 10 -0.28 -18.90 -12.64
CA GLY A 10 0.48 -18.82 -13.87
C GLY A 10 1.99 -18.61 -13.59
N SER A 11 2.56 -17.56 -14.16
CA SER A 11 3.93 -17.09 -13.89
C SER A 11 3.96 -15.81 -13.05
N GLN A 12 2.87 -15.49 -12.36
CA GLN A 12 2.81 -14.32 -11.48
C GLN A 12 3.63 -14.57 -10.21
N ARG A 13 4.14 -13.47 -9.64
CA ARG A 13 4.80 -13.50 -8.33
C ARG A 13 3.73 -13.49 -7.23
N GLU A 14 3.82 -14.39 -6.29
CA GLU A 14 2.96 -14.41 -5.11
C GLU A 14 3.73 -13.96 -3.87
N LEU A 15 3.13 -13.03 -3.12
CA LEU A 15 3.63 -12.56 -1.83
C LEU A 15 2.84 -13.24 -0.72
N PHE A 16 3.48 -13.43 0.44
CA PHE A 16 2.81 -13.96 1.63
C PHE A 16 2.17 -12.85 2.47
N VAL A 17 1.27 -12.09 1.84
CA VAL A 17 0.56 -10.94 2.43
C VAL A 17 -0.87 -11.28 2.87
N ASP A 18 -1.35 -12.45 2.50
CA ASP A 18 -2.69 -12.97 2.81
C ASP A 18 -2.68 -14.51 2.90
N TYR A 19 -3.84 -15.11 3.15
CA TYR A 19 -3.99 -16.57 3.20
C TYR A 19 -4.37 -17.20 1.85
N HIS A 20 -4.17 -16.50 0.74
CA HIS A 20 -4.61 -16.96 -0.58
C HIS A 20 -4.05 -18.34 -0.93
N LEU A 21 -2.73 -18.51 -0.85
CA LEU A 21 -2.05 -19.78 -1.13
C LEU A 21 -1.94 -20.71 0.09
N ILE A 22 -2.17 -20.25 1.28
CA ILE A 22 -1.85 -20.99 2.50
C ILE A 22 -3.01 -21.92 2.88
N ASP A 23 -2.71 -23.19 3.06
CA ASP A 23 -3.64 -24.23 3.52
C ASP A 23 -3.39 -24.55 5.01
N GLU A 24 -2.15 -24.88 5.36
CA GLU A 24 -1.78 -25.33 6.70
C GLU A 24 -0.52 -24.64 7.23
N PHE A 25 -0.56 -24.31 8.52
CA PHE A 25 0.62 -23.88 9.29
C PHE A 25 0.94 -24.94 10.35
N ASN A 26 2.20 -25.28 10.47
CA ASN A 26 2.72 -26.09 11.56
C ASN A 26 4.02 -25.45 12.10
N GLY A 27 3.90 -24.62 13.12
CA GLY A 27 5.02 -23.87 13.71
C GLY A 27 5.45 -22.62 12.93
N THR A 28 4.90 -22.37 11.74
CA THR A 28 5.09 -21.14 10.95
C THR A 28 3.92 -20.18 11.13
N LYS A 29 4.09 -18.94 10.71
CA LYS A 29 3.03 -17.91 10.71
C LYS A 29 3.32 -16.82 9.68
N LEU A 30 2.30 -16.06 9.30
CA LEU A 30 2.54 -14.76 8.67
C LEU A 30 3.06 -13.75 9.69
N LYS A 31 4.06 -12.98 9.30
CA LYS A 31 4.71 -11.97 10.13
C LYS A 31 4.75 -10.64 9.40
N LEU A 32 4.25 -9.61 10.05
CA LEU A 32 4.40 -8.24 9.60
C LEU A 32 5.86 -7.81 9.74
N GLN A 33 6.44 -7.25 8.69
CA GLN A 33 7.81 -6.76 8.74
C GLN A 33 7.84 -5.31 9.23
N GLU A 34 8.94 -4.92 9.86
CA GLU A 34 9.09 -3.58 10.43
C GLU A 34 9.86 -2.67 9.46
N PRO A 35 9.24 -1.58 8.98
CA PRO A 35 9.92 -0.63 8.13
C PRO A 35 11.06 0.09 8.85
N GLN A 36 12.17 0.28 8.15
CA GLN A 36 13.31 1.05 8.65
C GLN A 36 13.11 2.54 8.36
N ASN A 37 13.28 3.35 9.39
CA ASN A 37 13.31 4.80 9.27
C ASN A 37 14.65 5.26 8.69
N LYS A 38 14.61 6.10 7.64
CA LYS A 38 15.79 6.69 7.00
C LYS A 38 15.89 8.21 7.21
N GLY A 39 15.01 8.79 8.02
CA GLY A 39 14.97 10.21 8.32
C GLY A 39 14.21 11.04 7.29
N PRO A 40 14.30 12.38 7.41
CA PRO A 40 13.59 13.31 6.56
C PRO A 40 13.99 13.20 5.09
N ALA A 41 13.02 13.02 4.21
CA ALA A 41 13.15 13.13 2.76
C ALA A 41 12.89 14.59 2.30
N ILE A 42 11.84 15.21 2.85
CA ILE A 42 11.49 16.61 2.59
C ILE A 42 11.17 17.32 3.90
N LEU A 43 11.82 18.45 4.13
CA LEU A 43 11.44 19.41 5.17
C LEU A 43 10.36 20.33 4.61
N LEU A 44 9.40 20.75 5.44
CA LEU A 44 8.41 21.78 5.07
C LEU A 44 8.93 23.13 5.55
N ASP A 45 9.93 23.66 4.85
CA ASP A 45 10.72 24.82 5.26
C ASP A 45 10.49 26.08 4.42
N GLN A 46 9.62 26.00 3.40
CA GLN A 46 9.31 27.13 2.55
C GLN A 46 8.07 27.87 3.05
N PRO A 47 8.00 29.21 2.90
CA PRO A 47 6.87 30.01 3.40
C PRO A 47 5.50 29.56 2.86
N TRP A 48 5.46 29.06 1.62
CA TRP A 48 4.24 28.60 0.97
C TRP A 48 3.84 27.16 1.30
N GLU A 49 4.58 26.43 2.13
CA GLU A 49 4.26 25.05 2.52
C GLU A 49 3.43 24.99 3.80
N GLY A 50 3.84 25.78 4.82
CA GLY A 50 3.26 25.71 6.16
C GLY A 50 3.55 24.37 6.86
N PRO A 51 3.06 24.18 8.09
CA PRO A 51 3.46 23.06 8.95
C PRO A 51 2.69 21.75 8.67
N LYS A 52 2.10 21.56 7.48
CA LYS A 52 1.31 20.36 7.13
C LYS A 52 1.50 20.03 5.67
N ALA A 53 1.91 18.80 5.39
CA ALA A 53 1.78 18.21 4.06
C ALA A 53 0.60 17.25 4.06
N PHE A 54 -0.42 17.56 3.24
CA PHE A 54 -1.60 16.72 3.12
C PHE A 54 -1.46 15.81 1.90
N TYR A 55 -1.83 14.56 2.07
CA TYR A 55 -2.02 13.58 1.00
C TYR A 55 -0.83 13.48 0.02
N PRO A 56 0.40 13.28 0.50
CA PRO A 56 1.50 13.11 -0.41
C PRO A 56 1.27 11.91 -1.33
N THR A 57 1.65 12.07 -2.59
CA THR A 57 1.65 11.00 -3.59
C THR A 57 3.01 10.90 -4.22
N ILE A 58 3.59 9.71 -4.25
CA ILE A 58 4.88 9.46 -4.87
C ILE A 58 4.68 8.54 -6.08
N LEU A 59 5.21 8.96 -7.22
CA LEU A 59 5.21 8.20 -8.46
C LEU A 59 6.65 7.93 -8.89
N LYS A 60 6.93 6.73 -9.36
CA LYS A 60 8.16 6.41 -10.09
C LYS A 60 7.85 6.45 -11.58
N ASP A 61 8.52 7.35 -12.27
CA ASP A 61 8.36 7.58 -13.70
C ASP A 61 9.72 7.41 -14.38
N ASP A 62 9.98 6.22 -14.92
CA ASP A 62 11.26 5.81 -15.44
C ASP A 62 12.41 6.09 -14.44
N ASP A 63 13.27 7.07 -14.72
CA ASP A 63 14.44 7.43 -13.90
C ASP A 63 14.15 8.60 -12.93
N ILE A 64 12.91 9.05 -12.83
CA ILE A 64 12.52 10.17 -11.97
C ILE A 64 11.46 9.72 -10.99
N TYR A 65 11.65 10.08 -9.72
CA TYR A 65 10.64 9.99 -8.69
C TYR A 65 9.99 11.35 -8.53
N ARG A 66 8.66 11.39 -8.47
CA ARG A 66 7.86 12.61 -8.36
C ARG A 66 7.06 12.57 -7.08
N MET A 67 7.10 13.63 -6.31
CA MET A 67 6.27 13.77 -5.11
C MET A 67 5.35 14.98 -5.26
N TYR A 68 4.09 14.76 -4.95
CA TYR A 68 3.05 15.78 -4.95
C TYR A 68 2.46 15.85 -3.54
N TYR A 69 2.31 17.05 -3.00
CA TYR A 69 1.73 17.24 -1.68
C TYR A 69 1.00 18.59 -1.60
N ARG A 70 -0.11 18.60 -0.89
CA ARG A 70 -0.83 19.84 -0.63
C ARG A 70 -0.25 20.52 0.59
N SER A 71 0.04 21.79 0.46
CA SER A 71 0.50 22.64 1.56
C SER A 71 -0.64 23.03 2.51
N SER A 72 -0.28 23.65 3.63
CA SER A 72 -1.23 24.26 4.59
C SER A 72 -1.08 25.77 4.71
N ALA A 73 -0.22 26.39 3.94
CA ALA A 73 -0.12 27.83 3.82
C ALA A 73 -1.42 28.44 3.26
N PRO A 74 -1.64 29.75 3.37
CA PRO A 74 -2.78 30.42 2.75
C PRO A 74 -2.91 30.05 1.27
N GLY A 75 -4.14 29.76 0.80
CA GLY A 75 -4.38 29.22 -0.54
C GLY A 75 -4.11 27.72 -0.70
N SER A 76 -3.41 27.08 0.22
CA SER A 76 -3.13 25.62 0.23
C SER A 76 -2.71 25.05 -1.12
N PRO A 77 -1.69 25.58 -1.80
CA PRO A 77 -1.28 25.13 -3.12
C PRO A 77 -0.83 23.65 -3.11
N ILE A 78 -0.91 23.03 -4.28
CA ILE A 78 -0.31 21.73 -4.53
C ILE A 78 1.14 21.95 -4.92
N CYS A 79 2.06 21.43 -4.11
CA CYS A 79 3.50 21.52 -4.30
C CYS A 79 4.06 20.25 -4.95
N TYR A 80 5.18 20.40 -5.62
CA TYR A 80 5.89 19.35 -6.34
C TYR A 80 7.35 19.26 -5.87
N ALA A 81 7.86 18.04 -5.79
CA ALA A 81 9.28 17.77 -5.63
C ALA A 81 9.66 16.56 -6.51
N GLU A 82 10.93 16.48 -6.87
CA GLU A 82 11.47 15.39 -7.68
C GLU A 82 12.77 14.84 -7.13
N SER A 83 13.08 13.59 -7.49
CA SER A 83 14.29 12.89 -7.08
C SER A 83 14.75 11.93 -8.18
N LYS A 84 16.05 11.62 -8.23
CA LYS A 84 16.63 10.60 -9.11
C LYS A 84 16.81 9.25 -8.43
N ASP A 85 16.82 9.24 -7.11
CA ASP A 85 17.11 8.05 -6.29
C ASP A 85 15.98 7.69 -5.30
N GLY A 86 14.98 8.56 -5.15
CA GLY A 86 13.93 8.44 -4.13
C GLY A 86 14.42 8.76 -2.72
N GLU A 87 15.63 9.27 -2.55
CA GLU A 87 16.25 9.61 -1.28
C GLU A 87 16.45 11.12 -1.14
N THR A 88 17.13 11.70 -2.12
CA THR A 88 17.43 13.13 -2.18
C THR A 88 16.42 13.85 -3.04
N TRP A 89 15.63 14.72 -2.44
CA TRP A 89 14.54 15.41 -3.11
C TRP A 89 14.86 16.88 -3.36
N ILE A 90 14.49 17.38 -4.51
CA ILE A 90 14.65 18.76 -4.97
C ILE A 90 13.26 19.38 -5.13
N LYS A 91 13.09 20.60 -4.67
CA LYS A 91 11.92 21.46 -4.90
C LYS A 91 12.26 22.45 -6.01
N PRO A 92 11.94 22.16 -7.28
CA PRO A 92 12.31 23.06 -8.39
C PRO A 92 11.49 24.35 -8.35
N ILE A 93 12.09 25.45 -8.76
CA ILE A 93 11.36 26.69 -9.01
C ILE A 93 10.68 26.56 -10.38
N LEU A 94 9.34 26.49 -10.35
CA LEU A 94 8.54 26.22 -11.56
C LEU A 94 7.94 27.48 -12.19
N ASN A 95 7.78 28.55 -11.43
CA ASN A 95 7.21 29.83 -11.86
C ASN A 95 5.77 29.72 -12.43
N LEU A 96 4.96 28.79 -11.92
CA LEU A 96 3.62 28.51 -12.43
C LEU A 96 2.51 29.23 -11.64
N ILE A 97 2.67 29.36 -10.34
CA ILE A 97 1.65 29.88 -9.42
C ILE A 97 2.22 31.08 -8.66
N ASP A 98 1.50 32.19 -8.72
CA ASP A 98 1.81 33.33 -7.84
C ASP A 98 1.31 33.06 -6.43
N ILE A 99 2.20 33.17 -5.46
CA ILE A 99 1.89 33.06 -4.03
C ILE A 99 2.47 34.30 -3.34
N ASP A 100 1.60 35.14 -2.81
CA ASP A 100 1.96 36.37 -2.11
C ASP A 100 2.89 37.32 -2.93
N GLY A 101 2.66 37.40 -4.26
CA GLY A 101 3.39 38.27 -5.19
C GLY A 101 4.70 37.66 -5.72
N SER A 102 4.92 36.36 -5.51
CA SER A 102 6.09 35.65 -6.06
C SER A 102 5.70 34.32 -6.69
N SER A 103 6.19 34.08 -7.90
CA SER A 103 6.10 32.77 -8.57
C SER A 103 7.34 31.90 -8.37
N ALA A 104 8.36 32.37 -7.64
CA ALA A 104 9.58 31.60 -7.38
C ALA A 104 9.36 30.49 -6.35
N ASN A 105 8.53 29.54 -6.70
CA ASN A 105 8.11 28.42 -5.85
C ASN A 105 7.93 27.12 -6.66
N ASN A 106 7.64 26.00 -5.97
CA ASN A 106 7.41 24.69 -6.54
C ASN A 106 5.93 24.29 -6.62
N ALA A 107 5.01 25.25 -6.55
CA ALA A 107 3.59 25.00 -6.67
C ALA A 107 3.19 24.73 -8.14
N ILE A 108 2.33 23.74 -8.35
CA ILE A 108 1.83 23.31 -9.68
C ILE A 108 0.34 23.62 -9.89
N LEU A 109 -0.42 23.73 -8.83
CA LEU A 109 -1.84 24.04 -8.87
C LEU A 109 -2.23 24.92 -7.67
N PRO A 110 -3.19 25.83 -7.84
CA PRO A 110 -3.79 26.53 -6.70
C PRO A 110 -4.56 25.52 -5.82
N GLY A 111 -4.51 25.69 -4.52
CA GLY A 111 -5.08 24.73 -3.58
C GLY A 111 -6.60 24.72 -3.45
N SER A 112 -7.30 25.75 -3.96
CA SER A 112 -8.75 25.82 -3.96
C SER A 112 -9.26 25.73 -5.39
N PRO A 113 -10.26 24.90 -5.69
CA PRO A 113 -11.15 24.15 -4.80
C PRO A 113 -10.71 22.72 -4.45
N GLY A 114 -9.53 22.26 -4.91
CA GLY A 114 -9.12 20.85 -4.86
C GLY A 114 -8.41 20.46 -3.57
N HIS A 115 -9.14 19.92 -2.58
CA HIS A 115 -8.52 19.46 -1.33
C HIS A 115 -7.69 18.19 -1.42
N THR A 116 -7.90 17.34 -2.44
CA THR A 116 -7.36 15.98 -2.47
C THR A 116 -6.76 15.64 -3.83
N PHE A 117 -5.77 16.38 -4.26
CA PHE A 117 -5.06 16.06 -5.50
C PHE A 117 -4.40 14.68 -5.40
N CYS A 118 -4.75 13.78 -6.32
CA CYS A 118 -4.27 12.40 -6.33
C CYS A 118 -3.87 11.98 -7.75
N PRO A 119 -2.62 12.19 -8.16
CA PRO A 119 -2.12 11.82 -9.47
C PRO A 119 -1.73 10.35 -9.56
N PHE A 120 -1.74 9.81 -10.78
CA PHE A 120 -1.19 8.50 -11.14
C PHE A 120 -0.65 8.51 -12.56
N ILE A 121 0.24 7.55 -12.87
CA ILE A 121 0.69 7.29 -14.24
C ILE A 121 -0.30 6.33 -14.88
N ASP A 122 -0.87 6.73 -16.00
CA ASP A 122 -1.80 5.90 -16.75
C ASP A 122 -1.04 4.89 -17.63
N THR A 123 -1.07 3.63 -17.20
CA THR A 123 -0.43 2.53 -17.92
C THR A 123 -1.34 1.86 -18.95
N ASN A 124 -2.55 2.38 -19.17
CA ASN A 124 -3.44 1.91 -20.22
C ASN A 124 -2.84 2.17 -21.61
N LYS A 125 -2.48 1.11 -22.31
CA LYS A 125 -1.87 1.18 -23.66
C LYS A 125 -2.73 1.86 -24.70
N HIS A 126 -4.02 2.00 -24.44
CA HIS A 126 -5.00 2.67 -25.32
C HIS A 126 -5.26 4.12 -24.92
N SER A 127 -4.65 4.60 -23.83
CA SER A 127 -4.74 6.00 -23.43
C SER A 127 -3.91 6.89 -24.34
N ASP A 128 -4.37 8.14 -24.50
CA ASP A 128 -3.62 9.15 -25.25
C ASP A 128 -2.27 9.44 -24.56
N LYS A 129 -1.18 9.42 -25.33
CA LYS A 129 0.17 9.71 -24.82
C LYS A 129 0.30 11.12 -24.22
N ASN A 130 -0.54 12.07 -24.68
CA ASN A 130 -0.62 13.40 -24.08
C ASN A 130 -1.29 13.40 -22.71
N GLN A 131 -1.84 12.26 -22.27
CA GLN A 131 -2.47 12.04 -20.99
C GLN A 131 -1.71 11.01 -20.15
N LYS A 132 -0.36 11.02 -20.25
CA LYS A 132 0.49 10.08 -19.50
C LYS A 132 0.18 10.08 -18.01
N TYR A 133 -0.13 11.26 -17.48
CA TYR A 133 -0.55 11.40 -16.09
C TYR A 133 -2.02 11.78 -16.01
N LYS A 134 -2.72 11.16 -15.10
CA LYS A 134 -4.08 11.52 -14.74
C LYS A 134 -4.15 11.79 -13.24
N ALA A 135 -5.11 12.60 -12.85
CA ALA A 135 -5.36 12.89 -11.43
C ALA A 135 -6.84 13.09 -11.19
N ASN A 136 -7.21 13.16 -9.93
CA ASN A 136 -8.48 13.68 -9.50
C ASN A 136 -8.29 14.73 -8.39
N ILE A 137 -9.20 15.67 -8.34
CA ILE A 137 -9.38 16.58 -7.22
C ILE A 137 -10.84 16.52 -6.78
N ASN A 138 -11.10 16.67 -5.49
CA ASN A 138 -12.49 16.83 -5.05
C ASN A 138 -12.95 18.26 -5.30
N VAL A 139 -14.17 18.39 -5.78
CA VAL A 139 -14.79 19.70 -6.08
C VAL A 139 -16.00 19.91 -5.18
N ARG A 140 -15.97 21.00 -4.42
CA ARG A 140 -17.10 21.44 -3.59
C ARG A 140 -17.78 22.63 -4.28
N LYS A 141 -18.74 22.35 -5.15
CA LYS A 141 -19.68 23.37 -5.66
C LYS A 141 -20.98 23.27 -4.85
N PRO A 142 -21.74 24.35 -4.70
CA PRO A 142 -22.96 24.35 -3.87
C PRO A 142 -23.97 23.24 -4.18
N THR A 143 -23.95 22.71 -5.41
CA THR A 143 -24.86 21.66 -5.88
C THR A 143 -24.20 20.36 -6.29
N ASN A 144 -22.83 20.30 -6.38
CA ASN A 144 -22.12 19.14 -6.87
C ASN A 144 -20.88 18.86 -6.01
N LEU A 145 -20.97 17.85 -5.16
CA LEU A 145 -19.80 17.21 -4.55
C LEU A 145 -19.39 16.06 -5.45
N GLY A 146 -18.15 16.06 -5.93
CA GLY A 146 -17.65 15.01 -6.80
C GLY A 146 -16.16 15.09 -7.01
N LEU A 147 -15.65 14.30 -7.93
CA LEU A 147 -14.26 14.33 -8.36
C LEU A 147 -14.15 14.94 -9.74
N GLN A 148 -13.26 15.92 -9.88
CA GLN A 148 -12.87 16.49 -11.16
C GLN A 148 -11.61 15.77 -11.66
N PRO A 149 -11.67 15.05 -12.79
CA PRO A 149 -10.51 14.46 -13.40
C PRO A 149 -9.61 15.52 -14.06
N LEU A 150 -8.31 15.32 -13.92
CA LEU A 150 -7.25 16.12 -14.53
C LEU A 150 -6.33 15.22 -15.36
N GLN A 151 -5.65 15.84 -16.32
CA GLN A 151 -4.64 15.19 -17.16
C GLN A 151 -3.40 16.05 -17.30
N SER A 152 -2.26 15.40 -17.56
CA SER A 152 -0.99 16.04 -17.86
C SER A 152 -0.13 15.14 -18.74
N SER A 153 0.68 15.76 -19.60
CA SER A 153 1.69 15.05 -20.39
C SER A 153 3.03 14.92 -19.66
N ASP A 154 3.32 15.82 -18.71
CA ASP A 154 4.62 15.96 -18.07
C ASP A 154 4.57 15.80 -16.52
N GLY A 155 3.36 15.74 -15.95
CA GLY A 155 3.15 15.65 -14.49
C GLY A 155 3.30 16.99 -13.76
N ILE A 156 3.50 18.09 -14.46
CA ILE A 156 3.68 19.44 -13.93
C ILE A 156 2.56 20.37 -14.36
N HIS A 157 2.24 20.37 -15.65
CA HIS A 157 1.16 21.17 -16.22
C HIS A 157 -0.11 20.36 -16.31
N TRP A 158 -1.13 20.77 -15.57
CA TRP A 158 -2.38 20.04 -15.41
C TRP A 158 -3.58 20.80 -16.00
N ASN A 159 -4.43 20.07 -16.70
CA ASN A 159 -5.66 20.57 -17.25
C ASN A 159 -6.83 19.66 -16.89
N GLU A 160 -8.05 20.20 -16.82
CA GLU A 160 -9.25 19.38 -16.71
C GLU A 160 -9.42 18.50 -17.95
N ILE A 161 -9.88 17.27 -17.76
CA ILE A 161 -10.24 16.40 -18.88
C ILE A 161 -11.59 16.87 -19.42
N PRO A 162 -11.65 17.30 -20.72
CA PRO A 162 -12.90 17.74 -21.32
C PRO A 162 -13.90 16.58 -21.39
N ASP A 163 -15.20 16.89 -21.29
CA ASP A 163 -16.31 15.96 -21.46
C ASP A 163 -16.33 14.75 -20.50
N VAL A 164 -15.54 14.77 -19.45
CA VAL A 164 -15.62 13.77 -18.39
C VAL A 164 -16.57 14.25 -17.32
N CYS A 165 -17.63 13.49 -17.11
CA CYS A 165 -18.59 13.76 -16.05
C CYS A 165 -17.94 13.64 -14.67
N PHE A 166 -18.32 14.53 -13.75
CA PHE A 166 -18.03 14.34 -12.35
C PHE A 166 -18.54 12.97 -11.89
N ILE A 167 -17.75 12.29 -11.06
CA ILE A 167 -18.21 11.09 -10.38
C ILE A 167 -19.12 11.57 -9.22
N PRO A 168 -20.44 11.44 -9.31
CA PRO A 168 -21.32 11.97 -8.28
C PRO A 168 -21.14 11.21 -6.98
N PRO A 169 -21.17 11.89 -5.83
CA PRO A 169 -21.22 11.21 -4.55
C PRO A 169 -22.58 10.52 -4.38
N VAL A 170 -22.55 9.28 -3.91
CA VAL A 170 -23.77 8.51 -3.64
C VAL A 170 -24.38 8.88 -2.29
N LEU A 171 -23.58 9.41 -1.37
CA LEU A 171 -23.96 9.78 0.00
C LEU A 171 -23.17 11.02 0.46
N GLU A 172 -23.57 11.66 1.56
CA GLU A 172 -22.88 12.80 2.15
C GLU A 172 -21.44 12.44 2.61
N ASN A 173 -20.54 13.42 2.55
CA ASN A 173 -19.12 13.32 2.99
C ASN A 173 -18.24 12.30 2.24
N HIS A 174 -18.66 11.87 1.07
CA HIS A 174 -17.79 11.12 0.17
C HIS A 174 -16.68 12.02 -0.38
N PHE A 175 -15.60 11.40 -0.82
CA PHE A 175 -14.46 12.05 -1.46
C PHE A 175 -13.68 13.07 -0.61
N ASP A 176 -14.06 13.33 0.64
CA ASP A 176 -13.29 14.21 1.52
C ASP A 176 -12.09 13.45 2.14
N SER A 177 -11.27 12.88 1.29
CA SER A 177 -10.01 12.19 1.58
C SER A 177 -9.28 12.00 0.26
N GLN A 178 -8.08 11.43 0.29
CA GLN A 178 -7.40 11.04 -0.93
C GLN A 178 -8.18 9.92 -1.62
N ASN A 179 -8.59 10.15 -2.87
CA ASN A 179 -9.34 9.21 -3.68
C ASN A 179 -8.37 8.62 -4.71
N VAL A 180 -8.04 7.35 -4.55
CA VAL A 180 -6.96 6.72 -5.30
C VAL A 180 -7.49 6.13 -6.59
N MET A 181 -6.88 6.50 -7.70
CA MET A 181 -7.18 5.95 -9.03
C MET A 181 -5.94 5.32 -9.65
N PHE A 182 -6.15 4.29 -10.47
CA PHE A 182 -5.14 3.69 -11.32
C PHE A 182 -5.77 2.86 -12.44
N TRP A 183 -5.00 2.55 -13.49
CA TRP A 183 -5.34 1.51 -14.44
C TRP A 183 -4.92 0.15 -13.89
N SER A 184 -5.84 -0.81 -13.85
CA SER A 184 -5.52 -2.18 -13.48
C SER A 184 -5.23 -3.02 -14.72
N GLU A 185 -3.99 -3.47 -14.86
CA GLU A 185 -3.61 -4.40 -15.93
C GLU A 185 -4.30 -5.77 -15.79
N GLU A 186 -4.64 -6.17 -14.59
CA GLU A 186 -5.34 -7.42 -14.31
C GLU A 186 -6.83 -7.33 -14.65
N GLU A 187 -7.49 -6.23 -14.22
CA GLU A 187 -8.92 -6.05 -14.41
C GLU A 187 -9.25 -5.40 -15.76
N LYS A 188 -8.24 -4.90 -16.52
CA LYS A 188 -8.38 -4.18 -17.80
C LYS A 188 -9.37 -3.02 -17.73
N ARG A 189 -9.29 -2.25 -16.64
CA ARG A 189 -10.13 -1.09 -16.36
C ARG A 189 -9.49 -0.15 -15.35
N TYR A 190 -9.95 1.08 -15.31
CA TYR A 190 -9.61 2.01 -14.25
C TYR A 190 -10.33 1.63 -12.98
N ILE A 191 -9.64 1.73 -11.86
CA ILE A 191 -10.16 1.50 -10.52
C ILE A 191 -10.10 2.81 -9.74
N LEU A 192 -11.14 3.07 -8.96
CA LEU A 192 -11.21 4.15 -7.98
C LEU A 192 -11.51 3.55 -6.61
N PHE A 193 -10.63 3.79 -5.65
CA PHE A 193 -10.93 3.60 -4.24
C PHE A 193 -11.22 4.95 -3.59
N SER A 194 -12.42 5.09 -3.05
CA SER A 194 -12.91 6.32 -2.42
C SER A 194 -13.36 6.09 -0.99
N ARG A 195 -13.30 7.15 -0.18
CA ARG A 195 -13.82 7.10 1.18
C ARG A 195 -15.34 7.05 1.18
N HIS A 196 -15.87 6.24 2.08
CA HIS A 196 -17.26 6.15 2.46
C HIS A 196 -17.41 6.20 3.98
N MET A 197 -18.66 6.38 4.43
CA MET A 197 -19.03 6.23 5.84
C MET A 197 -19.98 5.03 5.96
N GLN A 198 -19.68 4.16 6.92
CA GLN A 198 -20.49 2.98 7.22
C GLN A 198 -20.64 2.86 8.74
N GLU A 199 -21.85 3.01 9.26
CA GLU A 199 -22.12 2.93 10.70
C GLU A 199 -21.23 3.87 11.56
N GLY A 200 -21.05 5.10 11.11
CA GLY A 200 -20.19 6.08 11.78
C GLY A 200 -18.69 5.87 11.63
N ARG A 201 -18.26 4.89 10.82
CA ARG A 201 -16.85 4.60 10.56
C ARG A 201 -16.47 4.92 9.13
N ARG A 202 -15.23 5.33 8.94
CA ARG A 202 -14.65 5.48 7.60
C ARG A 202 -14.43 4.12 6.99
N ALA A 203 -15.08 3.88 5.87
CA ALA A 203 -14.97 2.68 5.04
C ALA A 203 -14.45 3.06 3.66
N THR A 204 -14.12 2.08 2.85
CA THR A 204 -13.67 2.27 1.47
C THR A 204 -14.68 1.68 0.51
N ALA A 205 -14.94 2.38 -0.58
CA ALA A 205 -15.70 1.86 -1.71
C ALA A 205 -14.83 1.78 -2.96
N LYS A 206 -15.13 0.80 -3.83
CA LYS A 206 -14.51 0.57 -5.12
C LYS A 206 -15.49 0.93 -6.23
N SER A 207 -15.02 1.72 -7.19
CA SER A 207 -15.70 1.97 -8.47
C SER A 207 -14.75 1.63 -9.61
N PHE A 208 -15.27 1.43 -10.80
CA PHE A 208 -14.47 1.14 -11.97
C PHE A 208 -15.00 1.84 -13.23
N SER A 209 -14.10 2.04 -14.19
CA SER A 209 -14.40 2.59 -15.51
C SER A 209 -13.57 1.88 -16.59
N LYS A 210 -14.13 1.70 -17.79
CA LYS A 210 -13.40 1.16 -18.94
C LYS A 210 -12.68 2.24 -19.75
N ASP A 211 -13.21 3.45 -19.71
CA ASP A 211 -12.82 4.57 -20.61
C ASP A 211 -12.42 5.84 -19.84
N PHE A 212 -12.41 5.78 -18.51
CA PHE A 212 -12.16 6.91 -17.62
C PHE A 212 -13.25 8.01 -17.65
N LYS A 213 -14.33 7.80 -18.39
CA LYS A 213 -15.44 8.75 -18.54
C LYS A 213 -16.67 8.31 -17.76
N GLU A 214 -17.08 7.08 -17.95
CA GLU A 214 -18.23 6.49 -17.27
C GLU A 214 -17.77 5.59 -16.13
N TRP A 215 -18.28 5.83 -14.94
CA TRP A 215 -17.93 5.12 -13.72
C TRP A 215 -19.10 4.33 -13.15
N SER A 216 -18.82 3.13 -12.68
CA SER A 216 -19.79 2.32 -11.96
C SER A 216 -20.23 2.98 -10.66
N GLN A 217 -21.41 2.57 -10.15
CA GLN A 217 -21.77 2.91 -8.77
C GLN A 217 -20.70 2.34 -7.80
N PRO A 218 -20.40 3.06 -6.72
CA PRO A 218 -19.47 2.58 -5.70
C PRO A 218 -20.00 1.32 -5.00
N VAL A 219 -19.15 0.33 -4.84
CA VAL A 219 -19.41 -0.89 -4.06
C VAL A 219 -18.51 -0.85 -2.82
N LEU A 220 -19.11 -0.99 -1.64
CA LEU A 220 -18.37 -0.99 -0.38
C LEU A 220 -17.47 -2.23 -0.30
N MET A 221 -16.21 -2.01 0.04
CA MET A 221 -15.27 -3.08 0.31
C MET A 221 -15.65 -3.83 1.59
N LYS A 222 -15.59 -5.15 1.56
CA LYS A 222 -15.68 -6.00 2.75
C LYS A 222 -14.33 -6.07 3.43
N TYR A 223 -14.32 -6.28 4.75
CA TYR A 223 -13.10 -6.46 5.54
C TYR A 223 -13.08 -7.88 6.10
N SER A 224 -11.99 -8.61 5.90
CA SER A 224 -11.89 -10.03 6.29
C SER A 224 -11.97 -10.24 7.81
N ASP A 225 -11.59 -9.25 8.60
CA ASP A 225 -11.62 -9.29 10.06
C ASP A 225 -13.03 -9.22 10.67
N THR A 226 -13.91 -8.44 10.05
CA THR A 226 -15.31 -8.29 10.49
C THR A 226 -16.28 -9.13 9.67
N GLY A 227 -15.87 -9.57 8.48
CA GLY A 227 -16.74 -10.22 7.50
C GLY A 227 -17.79 -9.28 6.89
N THR A 228 -17.75 -7.98 7.18
CA THR A 228 -18.72 -6.97 6.77
C THR A 228 -18.07 -5.83 6.00
N THR A 229 -18.88 -4.86 5.55
CA THR A 229 -18.42 -3.62 4.91
C THR A 229 -18.02 -2.54 5.93
N CYS A 230 -18.19 -2.79 7.23
CA CYS A 230 -17.81 -1.89 8.29
C CYS A 230 -16.47 -2.34 8.90
N PRO A 231 -15.37 -1.57 8.77
CA PRO A 231 -14.10 -1.94 9.38
C PRO A 231 -14.16 -1.85 10.91
N ASP A 232 -13.32 -2.60 11.60
CA ASP A 232 -13.25 -2.51 13.07
C ASP A 232 -12.60 -1.22 13.57
N SER A 233 -11.92 -0.48 12.70
CA SER A 233 -11.17 0.73 13.01
C SER A 233 -11.57 1.90 12.10
N GLN A 234 -11.33 3.13 12.55
CA GLN A 234 -11.43 4.32 11.70
C GLN A 234 -10.27 4.38 10.72
N LEU A 235 -10.48 4.00 9.46
CA LEU A 235 -9.47 4.06 8.39
C LEU A 235 -9.56 5.41 7.67
N TYR A 236 -8.66 6.34 8.03
CA TYR A 236 -8.72 7.72 7.54
C TYR A 236 -8.36 7.84 6.06
N THR A 237 -7.34 7.10 5.60
CA THR A 237 -6.93 7.01 4.20
C THR A 237 -6.88 5.56 3.76
N ASN A 238 -6.97 5.28 2.47
CA ASN A 238 -6.87 3.91 1.98
C ASN A 238 -5.55 3.61 1.25
N GLN A 239 -4.94 4.54 0.51
CA GLN A 239 -3.67 4.43 -0.23
C GLN A 239 -3.49 3.14 -1.04
N THR A 240 -4.58 2.61 -1.59
CA THR A 240 -4.60 1.30 -2.25
C THR A 240 -4.06 1.39 -3.68
N THR A 241 -2.97 0.67 -3.98
CA THR A 241 -2.39 0.58 -5.33
C THR A 241 -1.93 -0.83 -5.66
N PRO A 242 -1.83 -1.19 -6.96
CA PRO A 242 -1.19 -2.43 -7.36
C PRO A 242 0.26 -2.49 -6.89
N TYR A 243 0.69 -3.65 -6.41
CA TYR A 243 2.09 -3.86 -6.09
C TYR A 243 2.92 -3.97 -7.39
N PHE A 244 3.98 -3.21 -7.50
CA PHE A 244 4.72 -3.04 -8.76
C PHE A 244 5.36 -4.32 -9.31
N ARG A 245 5.59 -5.36 -8.50
CA ARG A 245 6.11 -6.68 -8.92
C ARG A 245 5.03 -7.75 -9.05
N ALA A 246 3.85 -7.50 -8.51
CA ALA A 246 2.70 -8.41 -8.52
C ALA A 246 1.40 -7.59 -8.63
N PRO A 247 1.08 -7.03 -9.81
CA PRO A 247 -0.01 -6.05 -9.98
C PRO A 247 -1.42 -6.63 -9.73
N HIS A 248 -1.57 -7.93 -9.61
CA HIS A 248 -2.79 -8.60 -9.17
C HIS A 248 -2.99 -8.54 -7.64
N ILE A 249 -2.00 -8.09 -6.88
CA ILE A 249 -2.08 -7.85 -5.44
C ILE A 249 -2.10 -6.34 -5.22
N TYR A 250 -3.15 -5.83 -4.58
CA TYR A 250 -3.28 -4.44 -4.21
C TYR A 250 -2.84 -4.26 -2.76
N ILE A 251 -1.94 -3.32 -2.53
CA ILE A 251 -1.43 -2.96 -1.21
C ILE A 251 -2.06 -1.65 -0.76
N SER A 252 -2.56 -1.62 0.45
CA SER A 252 -3.15 -0.46 1.09
C SER A 252 -2.41 -0.14 2.39
N LEU A 253 -1.65 0.95 2.39
CA LEU A 253 -1.07 1.51 3.60
C LEU A 253 -2.06 2.55 4.14
N SER A 254 -2.91 2.16 5.06
CA SER A 254 -3.99 3.02 5.57
C SER A 254 -3.58 3.71 6.86
N ALA A 255 -3.92 5.00 6.98
CA ALA A 255 -3.87 5.69 8.26
C ALA A 255 -5.08 5.27 9.11
N ARG A 256 -4.81 4.78 10.32
CA ARG A 256 -5.81 4.48 11.32
C ARG A 256 -5.83 5.58 12.37
N ILE A 257 -7.02 6.12 12.68
CA ILE A 257 -7.17 7.26 13.58
C ILE A 257 -7.88 6.85 14.88
N PHE A 258 -7.44 7.41 15.98
CA PHE A 258 -8.02 7.27 17.33
C PHE A 258 -8.38 8.65 17.86
N PHE A 259 -9.63 8.82 18.30
CA PHE A 259 -10.08 10.05 18.92
C PHE A 259 -9.86 9.98 20.43
N ALA A 260 -9.11 10.95 20.95
CA ALA A 260 -8.84 11.08 22.38
C ALA A 260 -9.98 11.82 23.10
N ASP A 261 -10.59 12.79 22.45
CA ASP A 261 -11.69 13.61 22.99
C ASP A 261 -12.72 13.91 21.89
N THR A 262 -14.00 13.87 22.30
CA THR A 262 -15.14 14.20 21.44
C THR A 262 -15.28 15.69 21.17
N LYS A 263 -14.69 16.58 22.00
CA LYS A 263 -14.76 18.04 21.86
C LYS A 263 -14.15 18.56 20.57
N HIS A 264 -13.15 17.86 20.03
CA HIS A 264 -12.44 18.26 18.81
C HIS A 264 -12.97 17.60 17.55
N ILE A 265 -14.04 16.81 17.65
CA ILE A 265 -14.65 16.10 16.52
C ILE A 265 -15.71 17.01 15.89
N ASN A 266 -15.39 17.52 14.70
CA ASN A 266 -16.26 18.47 14.00
C ASN A 266 -17.33 17.81 13.12
N ARG A 267 -17.43 16.48 13.11
CA ARG A 267 -18.35 15.73 12.27
C ARG A 267 -19.24 14.83 13.11
N LYS A 268 -20.54 14.82 12.80
CA LYS A 268 -21.52 14.00 13.51
C LYS A 268 -21.16 12.51 13.50
N ASP A 269 -20.76 11.98 12.34
CA ASP A 269 -20.45 10.55 12.20
C ASP A 269 -19.24 10.13 13.04
N ASP A 270 -18.19 10.98 13.10
CA ASP A 270 -17.02 10.76 13.94
C ASP A 270 -17.37 10.86 15.43
N LEU A 271 -18.24 11.81 15.77
CA LEU A 271 -18.74 11.99 17.13
C LEU A 271 -19.56 10.79 17.58
N ASP A 272 -20.49 10.32 16.75
CA ASP A 272 -21.31 9.15 17.04
C ASP A 272 -20.45 7.89 17.26
N TYR A 273 -19.40 7.72 16.45
CA TYR A 273 -18.43 6.63 16.64
C TYR A 273 -17.67 6.76 17.96
N ALA A 274 -17.15 7.95 18.27
CA ALA A 274 -16.35 8.18 19.48
C ALA A 274 -17.20 8.03 20.76
N GLN A 275 -18.45 8.49 20.74
CA GLN A 275 -19.36 8.35 21.88
C GLN A 275 -19.75 6.90 22.17
N ASN A 276 -19.76 6.04 21.15
CA ASN A 276 -20.13 4.64 21.28
C ASN A 276 -18.95 3.72 21.66
N LYS A 277 -17.74 4.26 21.78
CA LYS A 277 -16.56 3.52 22.23
C LYS A 277 -16.05 4.06 23.57
N VAL A 278 -15.68 3.15 24.44
CA VAL A 278 -14.94 3.50 25.65
C VAL A 278 -13.53 3.89 25.22
N ILE A 279 -13.18 5.16 25.39
CA ILE A 279 -11.82 5.64 25.15
C ILE A 279 -10.92 5.13 26.27
N PRO A 280 -9.86 4.37 25.98
CA PRO A 280 -8.94 3.89 27.02
C PRO A 280 -8.33 5.06 27.81
N GLN A 281 -8.16 4.86 29.13
CA GLN A 281 -7.68 5.93 30.02
C GLN A 281 -6.30 6.48 29.61
N ASN A 282 -5.39 5.61 29.17
CA ASN A 282 -4.08 6.04 28.68
C ASN A 282 -4.14 7.00 27.49
N ILE A 283 -5.20 6.93 26.70
CA ILE A 283 -5.45 7.84 25.57
C ILE A 283 -5.87 9.22 26.10
N ILE A 284 -6.75 9.24 27.08
CA ILE A 284 -7.20 10.46 27.74
C ILE A 284 -6.02 11.13 28.45
N ASP A 285 -5.22 10.37 29.17
CA ASP A 285 -4.04 10.87 29.89
C ASP A 285 -3.01 11.48 28.92
N HIS A 286 -2.79 10.82 27.78
CA HIS A 286 -1.91 11.32 26.73
C HIS A 286 -2.43 12.64 26.14
N HIS A 287 -3.73 12.74 25.86
CA HIS A 287 -4.36 13.96 25.37
C HIS A 287 -4.22 15.11 26.35
N ASN A 288 -4.50 14.89 27.64
CA ASN A 288 -4.34 15.90 28.69
C ASN A 288 -2.89 16.39 28.78
N ASN A 289 -1.92 15.48 28.69
CA ASN A 289 -0.50 15.83 28.66
C ASN A 289 -0.12 16.72 27.46
N LEU A 290 -0.68 16.47 26.29
CA LEU A 290 -0.48 17.34 25.11
C LEU A 290 -1.07 18.74 25.33
N GLU A 291 -2.24 18.86 25.94
CA GLU A 291 -2.85 20.15 26.28
C GLU A 291 -2.04 20.91 27.33
N GLU A 292 -1.57 20.25 28.38
CA GLU A 292 -0.72 20.84 29.43
C GLU A 292 0.63 21.38 28.86
N LEU A 293 1.18 20.71 27.84
CA LEU A 293 2.41 21.11 27.17
C LEU A 293 2.19 22.13 26.04
N ASP A 294 0.97 22.58 25.79
CA ASP A 294 0.58 23.46 24.68
C ASP A 294 1.03 22.95 23.30
N ILE A 295 1.00 21.64 23.12
CA ILE A 295 1.37 21.00 21.86
C ILE A 295 0.19 21.05 20.89
N LYS A 296 0.42 21.64 19.72
CA LYS A 296 -0.59 21.74 18.68
C LYS A 296 -1.02 20.37 18.16
N GLY A 297 -2.30 20.20 17.88
CA GLY A 297 -2.85 18.97 17.29
C GLY A 297 -3.23 17.92 18.33
N ALA A 298 -3.55 18.33 19.55
CA ALA A 298 -4.28 17.48 20.50
C ALA A 298 -5.67 17.11 19.96
N GLY A 299 -6.24 16.01 20.44
CA GLY A 299 -7.62 15.57 20.12
C GLY A 299 -7.73 14.28 19.35
N ASP A 300 -6.82 13.96 18.46
CA ASP A 300 -6.70 12.65 17.84
C ASP A 300 -5.23 12.28 17.61
N TYR A 301 -4.94 11.02 17.43
CA TYR A 301 -3.65 10.52 17.00
C TYR A 301 -3.81 9.29 16.12
N SER A 302 -2.78 8.93 15.38
CA SER A 302 -2.86 7.93 14.34
C SER A 302 -1.61 7.08 14.22
N ASP A 303 -1.81 5.90 13.67
CA ASP A 303 -0.77 5.02 13.19
C ASP A 303 -1.09 4.55 11.76
N GLY A 304 -0.21 3.79 11.15
CA GLY A 304 -0.46 3.18 9.86
C GLY A 304 -0.67 1.67 9.97
N VAL A 305 -1.58 1.13 9.19
CA VAL A 305 -1.88 -0.31 9.10
C VAL A 305 -1.77 -0.81 7.66
N LEU A 306 -1.50 -2.10 7.52
CA LEU A 306 -1.44 -2.80 6.23
C LEU A 306 -2.74 -3.56 5.98
N LEU A 307 -3.37 -3.27 4.85
CA LEU A 307 -4.43 -4.08 4.27
C LEU A 307 -3.99 -4.51 2.88
N THR A 308 -4.52 -5.63 2.42
CA THR A 308 -4.30 -6.11 1.05
C THR A 308 -5.63 -6.45 0.39
N SER A 309 -5.63 -6.50 -0.93
CA SER A 309 -6.78 -6.94 -1.71
C SER A 309 -6.28 -7.59 -2.99
N ARG A 310 -7.07 -8.46 -3.59
CA ARG A 310 -6.73 -9.05 -4.89
C ARG A 310 -7.53 -8.41 -6.01
N ALA A 311 -6.90 -8.23 -7.16
CA ALA A 311 -7.58 -7.71 -8.34
C ALA A 311 -8.85 -8.50 -8.63
N GLY A 312 -9.92 -7.81 -8.99
CA GLY A 312 -11.23 -8.41 -9.25
C GLY A 312 -12.05 -8.74 -8.00
N THR A 313 -11.54 -8.49 -6.79
CA THR A 313 -12.30 -8.68 -5.54
C THR A 313 -12.77 -7.36 -4.95
N GLU A 314 -13.72 -7.45 -4.04
CA GLU A 314 -14.26 -6.34 -3.25
C GLU A 314 -14.03 -6.61 -1.76
N THR A 315 -12.88 -7.21 -1.43
CA THR A 315 -12.50 -7.56 -0.06
C THR A 315 -11.10 -7.07 0.24
N TYR A 316 -10.96 -6.43 1.40
CA TYR A 316 -9.67 -6.20 2.03
C TYR A 316 -9.35 -7.32 3.01
N ASP A 317 -8.18 -7.90 2.87
CA ASP A 317 -7.59 -8.75 3.89
C ASP A 317 -6.92 -7.85 4.93
N PHE A 318 -7.50 -7.80 6.13
CA PHE A 318 -6.99 -7.07 7.28
C PHE A 318 -6.51 -8.06 8.35
N ILE A 319 -5.46 -8.79 8.02
CA ILE A 319 -4.91 -9.87 8.84
C ILE A 319 -4.15 -9.31 10.04
N PHE A 320 -3.35 -8.26 9.82
CA PHE A 320 -2.50 -7.66 10.84
C PHE A 320 -3.20 -6.47 11.47
N LYS A 321 -3.55 -6.60 12.75
CA LYS A 321 -4.18 -5.53 13.56
C LYS A 321 -3.15 -4.63 14.23
N GLU A 322 -1.93 -5.12 14.37
CA GLU A 322 -0.80 -4.35 14.85
C GLU A 322 -0.42 -3.23 13.89
N SER A 323 0.13 -2.17 14.43
CA SER A 323 0.60 -1.03 13.67
C SER A 323 1.79 -1.41 12.78
N PHE A 324 1.67 -1.17 11.48
CA PHE A 324 2.76 -1.26 10.51
C PHE A 324 3.65 0.00 10.53
N ILE A 325 3.05 1.15 10.76
CA ILE A 325 3.76 2.43 10.90
C ILE A 325 3.47 2.98 12.29
N ARG A 326 4.38 2.74 13.21
CA ARG A 326 4.27 3.23 14.59
C ARG A 326 4.62 4.72 14.66
N PRO A 327 4.01 5.48 15.61
CA PRO A 327 4.36 6.88 15.82
C PRO A 327 5.85 7.08 16.10
N GLY A 328 6.48 6.16 16.80
CA GLY A 328 7.90 6.26 17.18
C GLY A 328 8.12 7.14 18.41
N ILE A 329 9.40 7.46 18.66
CA ILE A 329 9.85 8.25 19.80
C ILE A 329 9.54 9.72 19.56
N GLY A 330 9.13 10.42 20.61
CA GLY A 330 8.87 11.85 20.61
C GLY A 330 7.38 12.19 20.57
N ILE A 331 6.99 13.05 21.52
CA ILE A 331 5.58 13.41 21.73
C ILE A 331 4.92 14.05 20.49
N MET A 332 5.72 14.75 19.66
CA MET A 332 5.24 15.39 18.43
C MET A 332 4.72 14.40 17.39
N ASN A 333 5.10 13.12 17.49
CA ASN A 333 4.59 12.05 16.62
C ASN A 333 3.23 11.49 17.10
N TRP A 334 2.78 11.89 18.29
CA TRP A 334 1.55 11.43 18.92
C TRP A 334 0.45 12.49 18.88
N THR A 335 0.49 13.37 17.90
CA THR A 335 -0.51 14.42 17.67
C THR A 335 -1.40 14.09 16.50
N SER A 336 -2.46 14.89 16.32
CA SER A 336 -3.45 14.74 15.27
C SER A 336 -2.82 14.58 13.88
N ARG A 337 -3.30 13.59 13.13
CA ARG A 337 -2.98 13.35 11.71
C ARG A 337 -1.51 13.12 11.41
N ASN A 338 -0.72 12.74 12.39
CA ASN A 338 0.63 12.23 12.17
C ASN A 338 0.61 10.81 11.59
N ASN A 339 1.78 10.35 11.15
CA ASN A 339 2.02 8.97 10.73
C ASN A 339 1.15 8.53 9.54
N TYR A 340 0.65 9.49 8.76
CA TYR A 340 -0.10 9.21 7.56
C TYR A 340 0.84 8.76 6.45
N PRO A 341 0.65 7.52 5.94
CA PRO A 341 1.40 7.08 4.78
C PRO A 341 1.01 7.89 3.55
N ALA A 342 2.00 8.26 2.77
CA ALA A 342 1.78 8.77 1.43
C ALA A 342 1.28 7.66 0.50
N LEU A 343 0.62 8.04 -0.59
CA LEU A 343 0.32 7.12 -1.67
C LEU A 343 1.61 6.84 -2.45
N GLY A 344 1.91 5.57 -2.69
CA GLY A 344 3.07 5.12 -3.46
C GLY A 344 4.05 4.29 -2.64
N LEU A 345 4.09 3.02 -2.96
CA LEU A 345 5.12 2.07 -2.57
C LEU A 345 5.99 1.84 -3.79
N ILE A 346 7.24 2.31 -3.77
CA ILE A 346 8.09 2.41 -4.96
C ILE A 346 9.42 1.66 -4.78
N PRO A 347 9.97 0.98 -5.81
CA PRO A 347 11.31 0.43 -5.75
C PRO A 347 12.32 1.57 -5.79
N THR A 348 13.24 1.62 -4.83
CA THR A 348 14.36 2.59 -4.78
C THR A 348 15.71 1.94 -5.06
N SER A 349 15.78 0.62 -5.03
CA SER A 349 16.91 -0.17 -5.54
C SER A 349 16.43 -1.57 -5.96
N GLU A 350 17.35 -2.41 -6.41
CA GLU A 350 17.05 -3.84 -6.68
C GLU A 350 16.68 -4.62 -5.41
N LYS A 351 17.07 -4.12 -4.24
CA LYS A 351 16.90 -4.79 -2.95
C LYS A 351 15.87 -4.13 -2.05
N GLU A 352 15.57 -2.84 -2.27
CA GLU A 352 14.77 -2.03 -1.38
C GLU A 352 13.59 -1.35 -2.08
N MET A 353 12.50 -1.24 -1.37
CA MET A 353 11.36 -0.40 -1.71
C MET A 353 11.15 0.64 -0.62
N SER A 354 10.68 1.81 -1.01
CA SER A 354 10.41 2.93 -0.12
C SER A 354 8.95 3.33 -0.14
N PHE A 355 8.49 3.86 0.97
CA PHE A 355 7.28 4.67 1.11
C PHE A 355 7.57 5.83 2.05
N TYR A 356 6.63 6.78 2.14
CA TYR A 356 6.88 8.03 2.87
C TYR A 356 5.75 8.27 3.87
N VAL A 357 6.08 8.97 4.96
CA VAL A 357 5.18 9.19 6.08
C VAL A 357 5.28 10.64 6.56
N THR A 358 4.16 11.29 6.80
CA THR A 358 4.13 12.63 7.39
C THR A 358 4.42 12.56 8.88
N ARG A 359 5.39 13.36 9.36
CA ARG A 359 5.81 13.46 10.75
C ARG A 359 5.67 14.88 11.29
N ASN A 360 5.52 15.00 12.60
CA ASN A 360 5.39 16.28 13.32
C ASN A 360 4.29 17.17 12.71
N TYR A 361 3.19 16.59 12.31
CA TYR A 361 2.10 17.30 11.65
C TYR A 361 1.57 18.46 12.51
N SER A 362 1.36 19.62 11.91
CA SER A 362 1.00 20.88 12.57
C SER A 362 2.10 21.54 13.41
N GLN A 363 3.29 20.99 13.47
CA GLN A 363 4.43 21.57 14.16
C GLN A 363 5.36 22.27 13.17
N ASN A 364 6.11 23.28 13.64
CA ASN A 364 7.12 23.97 12.80
C ASN A 364 8.26 23.06 12.34
N THR A 365 8.34 21.86 12.90
CA THR A 365 9.31 20.81 12.56
C THR A 365 8.70 19.72 11.68
N ALA A 366 7.57 19.99 11.02
CA ALA A 366 6.90 19.02 10.17
C ALA A 366 7.76 18.63 8.96
N PHE A 367 7.75 17.36 8.61
CA PHE A 367 8.52 16.81 7.49
C PHE A 367 7.85 15.56 6.92
N ILE A 368 8.30 15.15 5.74
CA ILE A 368 7.98 13.87 5.14
C ILE A 368 9.19 12.96 5.31
N GLU A 369 8.98 11.83 5.99
CA GLU A 369 10.00 10.83 6.32
C GLU A 369 10.02 9.69 5.31
N ARG A 370 11.23 9.24 4.93
CA ARG A 370 11.40 8.04 4.12
C ARG A 370 11.46 6.79 5.01
N MET A 371 10.66 5.79 4.66
CA MET A 371 10.64 4.47 5.25
C MET A 371 11.06 3.45 4.21
N VAL A 372 11.83 2.44 4.61
CA VAL A 372 12.39 1.44 3.69
C VAL A 372 12.07 0.03 4.16
N LEU A 373 11.79 -0.81 3.21
CA LEU A 373 11.64 -2.26 3.36
C LEU A 373 12.45 -2.99 2.30
N ARG A 374 12.78 -4.24 2.59
CA ARG A 374 13.21 -5.19 1.57
C ARG A 374 12.15 -5.27 0.45
N ILE A 375 12.58 -5.46 -0.79
CA ILE A 375 11.68 -5.80 -1.91
C ILE A 375 10.83 -7.02 -1.52
N ASP A 376 9.51 -6.96 -1.75
CA ASP A 376 8.46 -7.92 -1.36
C ASP A 376 8.27 -8.07 0.17
N GLY A 377 9.00 -7.30 0.98
CA GLY A 377 9.12 -7.46 2.43
C GLY A 377 8.10 -6.66 3.25
N LEU A 378 6.84 -6.54 2.83
CA LEU A 378 5.75 -6.03 3.67
C LEU A 378 5.45 -7.01 4.80
N THR A 379 5.44 -8.27 4.46
CA THR A 379 5.20 -9.42 5.32
C THR A 379 6.06 -10.59 4.88
N SER A 380 6.12 -11.65 5.67
CA SER A 380 6.74 -12.91 5.32
C SER A 380 5.95 -14.10 5.85
N LEU A 381 6.16 -15.26 5.25
CA LEU A 381 5.99 -16.52 5.93
C LEU A 381 7.22 -16.71 6.83
N ASN A 382 7.02 -16.73 8.14
CA ASN A 382 8.09 -16.78 9.15
C ASN A 382 8.10 -18.11 9.88
N ALA A 383 9.29 -18.68 10.05
CA ALA A 383 9.55 -19.81 10.93
C ALA A 383 10.45 -19.39 12.09
N PRO A 384 10.15 -19.78 13.34
CA PRO A 384 11.00 -19.52 14.49
C PRO A 384 12.25 -20.42 14.50
N TYR A 385 13.15 -20.19 15.44
CA TYR A 385 14.35 -21.03 15.63
C TYR A 385 14.05 -22.51 15.88
N SER A 386 12.89 -22.82 16.47
CA SER A 386 12.41 -24.20 16.65
C SER A 386 12.02 -24.90 15.34
N GLY A 387 11.95 -24.14 14.25
CA GLY A 387 11.48 -24.63 12.96
C GLY A 387 9.97 -24.67 12.82
N GLY A 388 9.52 -24.95 11.61
CA GLY A 388 8.11 -25.11 11.29
C GLY A 388 7.91 -25.42 9.80
N GLN A 389 6.69 -25.78 9.44
CA GLN A 389 6.31 -26.12 8.08
C GLN A 389 5.07 -25.34 7.67
N MET A 390 4.95 -25.10 6.37
CA MET A 390 3.72 -24.58 5.74
C MET A 390 3.43 -25.39 4.48
N VAL A 391 2.16 -25.67 4.25
CA VAL A 391 1.69 -26.32 3.02
C VAL A 391 0.73 -25.37 2.31
N THR A 392 0.90 -25.23 0.99
CA THR A 392 -0.01 -24.42 0.18
C THR A 392 -1.28 -25.17 -0.14
N LYS A 393 -2.35 -24.44 -0.44
CA LYS A 393 -3.50 -24.96 -1.18
C LYS A 393 -3.03 -25.49 -2.54
N PRO A 394 -3.78 -26.40 -3.17
CA PRO A 394 -3.48 -26.80 -4.53
C PRO A 394 -3.62 -25.63 -5.51
N PHE A 395 -2.61 -25.41 -6.34
CA PHE A 395 -2.62 -24.35 -7.35
C PHE A 395 -1.96 -24.81 -8.66
N ILE A 396 -2.28 -24.14 -9.75
CA ILE A 396 -1.70 -24.32 -11.08
C ILE A 396 -0.65 -23.22 -11.31
N PHE A 397 0.50 -23.59 -11.83
CA PHE A 397 1.56 -22.65 -12.21
C PHE A 397 1.97 -22.86 -13.68
N LYS A 398 2.71 -21.89 -14.20
CA LYS A 398 3.33 -21.94 -15.53
C LYS A 398 4.79 -21.49 -15.41
N GLY A 399 5.71 -22.36 -15.82
CA GLY A 399 7.16 -22.09 -15.77
C GLY A 399 7.97 -23.37 -15.63
N GLU A 400 9.29 -23.25 -15.68
CA GLU A 400 10.24 -24.35 -15.61
C GLU A 400 11.19 -24.23 -14.39
N GLN A 401 11.12 -23.08 -13.69
CA GLN A 401 11.99 -22.73 -12.57
C GLN A 401 11.17 -22.08 -11.46
N LEU A 402 11.40 -22.44 -10.21
CA LEU A 402 10.89 -21.76 -9.02
C LEU A 402 11.96 -20.76 -8.51
N ASP A 403 11.60 -19.52 -8.39
CA ASP A 403 12.39 -18.39 -7.84
C ASP A 403 11.77 -17.95 -6.53
N ILE A 404 12.55 -17.77 -5.48
CA ILE A 404 12.09 -17.30 -4.17
C ILE A 404 12.88 -16.08 -3.70
N ASN A 405 12.23 -15.26 -2.88
CA ASN A 405 12.81 -14.16 -2.12
C ASN A 405 12.77 -14.57 -0.64
N TYR A 406 13.94 -14.72 -0.01
CA TYR A 406 14.04 -15.25 1.34
C TYR A 406 15.21 -14.67 2.14
N SER A 407 15.15 -14.85 3.46
CA SER A 407 16.25 -14.58 4.38
C SER A 407 16.25 -15.62 5.48
N THR A 408 17.44 -16.10 5.87
CA THR A 408 17.63 -16.99 7.03
C THR A 408 18.69 -16.42 7.97
N SER A 409 18.75 -16.90 9.19
CA SER A 409 19.94 -16.74 10.02
C SER A 409 21.04 -17.71 9.59
N ALA A 410 22.23 -17.60 10.20
CA ALA A 410 23.32 -18.55 9.99
C ALA A 410 22.99 -19.98 10.48
N ALA A 411 22.00 -20.14 11.35
CA ALA A 411 21.50 -21.43 11.83
C ALA A 411 20.15 -21.83 11.20
N GLY A 412 19.64 -20.97 10.33
CA GLY A 412 18.34 -21.15 9.67
C GLY A 412 18.46 -21.88 8.34
N HIS A 413 17.33 -22.31 7.84
CA HIS A 413 17.24 -22.91 6.51
C HIS A 413 15.82 -22.87 5.94
N ILE A 414 15.73 -23.08 4.62
CA ILE A 414 14.47 -23.39 3.91
C ILE A 414 14.73 -24.60 3.01
N ALA A 415 13.83 -25.57 3.01
CA ALA A 415 13.76 -26.68 2.04
C ALA A 415 12.33 -26.76 1.49
N ILE A 416 12.19 -27.18 0.23
CA ILE A 416 10.90 -27.15 -0.48
C ILE A 416 10.60 -28.52 -1.10
N GLU A 417 9.40 -29.02 -0.83
CA GLU A 417 8.84 -30.22 -1.46
C GLU A 417 7.70 -29.86 -2.39
N ILE A 418 7.60 -30.54 -3.51
CA ILE A 418 6.44 -30.44 -4.39
C ILE A 418 5.56 -31.67 -4.19
N GLN A 419 4.28 -31.44 -4.01
CA GLN A 419 3.27 -32.47 -3.80
C GLN A 419 2.21 -32.43 -4.89
N ASN A 420 1.57 -33.56 -5.14
CA ASN A 420 0.31 -33.64 -5.88
C ASN A 420 -0.79 -32.85 -5.12
N ALA A 421 -1.90 -32.59 -5.80
CA ALA A 421 -3.03 -31.88 -5.21
C ALA A 421 -3.62 -32.54 -3.96
N ASP A 422 -3.44 -33.87 -3.82
CA ASP A 422 -3.89 -34.68 -2.68
C ASP A 422 -2.89 -34.67 -1.50
N GLY A 423 -1.74 -34.00 -1.64
CA GLY A 423 -0.69 -33.91 -0.62
C GLY A 423 0.36 -35.00 -0.70
N THR A 424 0.30 -35.94 -1.67
CA THR A 424 1.34 -36.97 -1.85
C THR A 424 2.60 -36.35 -2.48
N PRO A 425 3.81 -36.56 -1.90
CA PRO A 425 5.03 -36.02 -2.47
C PRO A 425 5.29 -36.54 -3.90
N ILE A 426 5.76 -35.66 -4.77
CA ILE A 426 6.17 -36.03 -6.13
C ILE A 426 7.60 -36.59 -6.09
N PRO A 427 7.88 -37.79 -6.62
CA PRO A 427 9.24 -38.36 -6.65
C PRO A 427 10.26 -37.40 -7.27
N ASN A 428 11.44 -37.34 -6.70
CA ASN A 428 12.54 -36.44 -7.03
C ASN A 428 12.31 -34.96 -6.70
N PHE A 429 11.19 -34.60 -6.04
CA PHE A 429 10.89 -33.26 -5.55
C PHE A 429 10.54 -33.26 -4.06
N THR A 430 11.00 -34.27 -3.32
CA THR A 430 10.74 -34.38 -1.88
C THR A 430 11.68 -33.46 -1.09
N LEU A 431 11.40 -33.25 0.21
CA LEU A 431 12.31 -32.49 1.09
C LEU A 431 13.74 -33.03 1.11
N LYS A 432 13.94 -34.36 0.93
CA LYS A 432 15.28 -34.98 0.88
C LYS A 432 16.02 -34.65 -0.42
N ASP A 433 15.26 -34.46 -1.50
CA ASP A 433 15.82 -34.10 -2.80
C ASP A 433 16.11 -32.60 -2.91
N SER A 434 15.48 -31.81 -2.05
CA SER A 434 15.59 -30.35 -2.08
C SER A 434 16.98 -29.88 -1.68
N MET A 435 17.52 -28.94 -2.44
CA MET A 435 18.62 -28.11 -1.94
C MET A 435 18.15 -27.37 -0.69
N VAL A 436 18.95 -27.45 0.37
CA VAL A 436 18.71 -26.68 1.60
C VAL A 436 19.29 -25.29 1.40
N MET A 437 18.41 -24.27 1.42
CA MET A 437 18.83 -22.88 1.24
C MET A 437 19.15 -22.24 2.59
N GLN A 438 20.28 -21.55 2.63
CA GLN A 438 20.75 -20.72 3.73
C GLN A 438 21.31 -19.42 3.14
N GLY A 439 20.89 -18.27 3.61
CA GLY A 439 21.34 -16.99 3.08
C GLY A 439 20.26 -15.92 3.08
N ASP A 440 20.48 -14.89 2.27
CA ASP A 440 19.61 -13.73 2.14
C ASP A 440 19.61 -13.24 0.68
N GLU A 441 18.61 -13.65 -0.10
CA GLU A 441 18.55 -13.40 -1.54
C GLU A 441 17.17 -12.94 -1.98
N ILE A 442 17.14 -11.95 -2.90
CA ILE A 442 15.91 -11.44 -3.53
C ILE A 442 15.45 -12.37 -4.66
N HIS A 443 16.40 -13.06 -5.29
CA HIS A 443 16.20 -13.99 -6.40
C HIS A 443 17.05 -15.22 -6.21
N HIS A 444 16.44 -16.30 -5.78
CA HIS A 444 17.12 -17.58 -5.63
C HIS A 444 16.35 -18.68 -6.37
N LYS A 445 17.02 -19.30 -7.33
CA LYS A 445 16.45 -20.39 -8.11
C LYS A 445 16.57 -21.70 -7.35
N ILE A 446 15.44 -22.36 -7.16
CA ILE A 446 15.36 -23.62 -6.42
C ILE A 446 15.76 -24.79 -7.32
N SER A 447 16.49 -25.74 -6.74
CA SER A 447 16.83 -27.00 -7.39
C SER A 447 16.63 -28.21 -6.46
N TRP A 448 16.46 -29.35 -7.07
CA TRP A 448 16.32 -30.65 -6.39
C TRP A 448 17.41 -31.62 -6.91
N PRO A 449 18.66 -31.48 -6.43
CA PRO A 449 19.81 -32.27 -6.94
C PRO A 449 19.75 -33.76 -6.55
N GLY A 450 18.81 -34.15 -5.66
CA GLY A 450 18.70 -35.50 -5.12
C GLY A 450 19.75 -35.81 -4.03
N GLU A 451 19.66 -36.99 -3.40
CA GLU A 451 20.51 -37.40 -2.28
C GLU A 451 22.03 -37.41 -2.61
N ASN A 452 22.40 -37.45 -3.88
CA ASN A 452 23.81 -37.54 -4.30
C ASN A 452 24.50 -36.17 -4.54
N GLY A 453 23.77 -35.04 -4.38
CA GLY A 453 24.33 -33.69 -4.43
C GLY A 453 25.03 -33.31 -5.76
N LYS A 454 24.83 -34.05 -6.83
CA LYS A 454 25.46 -33.78 -8.13
C LYS A 454 24.68 -32.73 -8.88
N THR A 455 25.09 -31.50 -8.73
CA THR A 455 24.51 -30.31 -9.41
C THR A 455 24.79 -30.27 -10.93
N ASP A 456 25.70 -31.11 -11.45
CA ASP A 456 26.21 -31.01 -12.83
C ASP A 456 25.38 -31.80 -13.87
N LEU A 457 24.40 -32.55 -13.45
CA LEU A 457 23.53 -33.32 -14.35
C LEU A 457 22.05 -33.10 -13.97
N GLY A 458 21.55 -31.92 -14.31
CA GLY A 458 20.13 -31.59 -14.44
C GLY A 458 19.22 -32.35 -13.45
N GLY A 459 18.94 -31.76 -12.30
CA GLY A 459 17.84 -32.21 -11.43
C GLY A 459 16.53 -32.25 -12.22
N PRO A 460 15.45 -32.84 -11.66
CA PRO A 460 14.16 -32.95 -12.35
C PRO A 460 13.66 -31.55 -12.75
N SER A 461 13.26 -31.42 -14.02
CA SER A 461 12.74 -30.16 -14.53
C SER A 461 11.29 -29.96 -14.12
N LEU A 462 10.94 -28.76 -13.66
CA LEU A 462 9.56 -28.35 -13.41
C LEU A 462 8.71 -28.28 -14.68
N LYS A 463 9.31 -28.33 -15.85
CA LYS A 463 8.64 -28.29 -17.15
C LYS A 463 7.51 -29.31 -17.26
N ASN A 464 7.74 -30.53 -16.76
CA ASN A 464 6.76 -31.60 -16.82
C ASN A 464 5.59 -31.43 -15.85
N LEU A 465 5.73 -30.52 -14.86
CA LEU A 465 4.70 -30.18 -13.88
C LEU A 465 3.97 -28.89 -14.24
N SER A 466 4.51 -28.11 -15.18
CA SER A 466 3.90 -26.86 -15.64
C SER A 466 2.50 -27.09 -16.20
N GLY A 467 1.52 -26.33 -15.70
CA GLY A 467 0.10 -26.52 -16.03
C GLY A 467 -0.62 -27.56 -15.20
N SER A 468 0.10 -28.35 -14.38
CA SER A 468 -0.49 -29.29 -13.44
C SER A 468 -0.84 -28.61 -12.11
N GLN A 469 -1.76 -29.22 -11.39
CA GLN A 469 -2.12 -28.74 -10.04
C GLN A 469 -1.18 -29.37 -9.01
N ILE A 470 -0.44 -28.55 -8.30
CA ILE A 470 0.53 -28.94 -7.27
C ILE A 470 0.28 -28.24 -5.95
N ARG A 471 0.94 -28.71 -4.90
CA ARG A 471 1.15 -28.01 -3.64
C ARG A 471 2.66 -27.82 -3.42
N LEU A 472 3.03 -26.77 -2.71
CA LEU A 472 4.38 -26.61 -2.15
C LEU A 472 4.31 -26.84 -0.64
N LYS A 473 5.25 -27.62 -0.14
CA LYS A 473 5.52 -27.75 1.29
C LYS A 473 6.87 -27.11 1.60
N PHE A 474 6.88 -26.18 2.51
CA PHE A 474 8.07 -25.49 3.00
C PHE A 474 8.44 -26.06 4.36
N ASP A 475 9.68 -26.49 4.52
CA ASP A 475 10.31 -26.79 5.81
C ASP A 475 11.30 -25.69 6.11
N MET A 476 11.09 -24.97 7.21
CA MET A 476 11.80 -23.74 7.50
C MET A 476 12.24 -23.68 8.95
N LYS A 477 13.39 -23.05 9.18
CA LYS A 477 13.91 -22.79 10.52
C LYS A 477 14.60 -21.43 10.54
N ASP A 478 14.26 -20.58 11.52
CA ASP A 478 14.83 -19.23 11.71
C ASP A 478 14.97 -18.48 10.38
N ALA A 479 13.83 -18.36 9.67
CA ALA A 479 13.75 -17.91 8.29
C ALA A 479 12.49 -17.12 7.99
N ASP A 480 12.61 -16.23 7.03
CA ASP A 480 11.53 -15.46 6.42
C ASP A 480 11.47 -15.73 4.91
N LEU A 481 10.34 -16.12 4.38
CA LEU A 481 10.06 -16.26 2.95
C LEU A 481 9.08 -15.15 2.54
N PHE A 482 9.49 -14.30 1.60
CA PHE A 482 8.77 -13.09 1.22
C PHE A 482 7.90 -13.29 -0.02
N SER A 483 8.41 -13.94 -1.04
CA SER A 483 7.68 -14.21 -2.27
C SER A 483 8.17 -15.44 -3.01
N ILE A 484 7.31 -15.97 -3.88
CA ILE A 484 7.62 -17.04 -4.83
C ILE A 484 7.21 -16.62 -6.24
N LYS A 485 7.88 -17.16 -7.26
CA LYS A 485 7.54 -16.95 -8.67
C LYS A 485 8.02 -18.15 -9.51
N PHE A 486 7.16 -18.61 -10.41
CA PHE A 486 7.57 -19.54 -11.46
C PHE A 486 7.94 -18.78 -12.74
N THR A 487 9.07 -19.17 -13.37
CA THR A 487 9.60 -18.55 -14.58
C THR A 487 9.93 -19.58 -15.65
#